data_203b597dc7bf3685fd9510ad21bc8553
#
_entry.id   203b597dc7bf3685fd9510ad21bc8553
#
_cell.length_a   1.000
_cell.length_b   1.000
_cell.length_c   1.000
_cell.angle_alpha   90.00
_cell.angle_beta   90.00
_cell.angle_gamma   90.00
#
_symmetry.space_group_name_H-M   'P 1'
#
loop_
_entity.id
_entity.type
_entity.pdbx_description
1 polymer ?
#
loop_
_entity_poly.entity_id
_entity_poly.type
_entity_poly.pdbx_seq_one_letter_code
_entity_poly.pdbx_strand_id
1 'polypeptide(L)'
;MPKVKGITVGEELAMLKEKLSGAGVDSAAVNAEQILGKAANLDRSEIFLNMEMELAANEARKAEKLLKRRLKGEPLQYIMGTTEFFGLPYHVDESVLIPRPETECLVEWSLELLTKNDSPKILDIGTGSGAIAVALAAHKPEAEFIAFDKSLKALKLAAENSRMNDVREQIQFVVGDLFKEDFIFSVGKNFDMIVCNPPYIAEGEMADLQTEIKDYEPRDALTDGADGLVFFRRLIEVVPKLTKPGGWCLVETAAERGSEALAIMRKVLPGAELRCDLAGRPRMVGGQFKR
;
A
#
# COMPACT_ATOMS: atom_id res chain seq x y z
N MET A 1 3.18 -51.94 14.53
CA MET A 1 2.12 -51.13 13.98
C MET A 1 2.71 -50.43 12.75
N PRO A 2 2.08 -50.44 11.57
CA PRO A 2 2.58 -49.68 10.44
C PRO A 2 2.63 -48.19 10.84
N LYS A 3 3.77 -47.54 10.66
CA LYS A 3 3.84 -46.07 10.75
C LYS A 3 2.84 -45.49 9.75
N VAL A 4 1.88 -44.73 10.23
CA VAL A 4 1.06 -43.90 9.32
C VAL A 4 2.04 -43.02 8.57
N LYS A 5 2.15 -43.20 7.26
CA LYS A 5 3.02 -42.39 6.40
C LYS A 5 2.56 -40.92 6.54
N GLY A 6 3.46 -40.07 6.97
CA GLY A 6 3.18 -38.65 7.02
C GLY A 6 2.93 -38.09 5.62
N ILE A 7 2.23 -36.97 5.53
CA ILE A 7 2.05 -36.26 4.25
C ILE A 7 3.37 -35.63 3.84
N THR A 8 3.73 -35.69 2.55
CA THR A 8 4.94 -35.05 2.04
C THR A 8 4.68 -33.58 1.65
N VAL A 9 5.75 -32.79 1.50
CA VAL A 9 5.72 -31.40 0.99
C VAL A 9 4.98 -31.35 -0.34
N GLY A 10 5.28 -32.27 -1.26
CA GLY A 10 4.64 -32.34 -2.58
C GLY A 10 3.16 -32.66 -2.53
N GLU A 11 2.77 -33.64 -1.68
CA GLU A 11 1.37 -34.01 -1.48
C GLU A 11 0.57 -32.86 -0.86
N GLU A 12 1.12 -32.17 0.16
CA GLU A 12 0.48 -31.00 0.76
C GLU A 12 0.35 -29.84 -0.21
N LEU A 13 1.41 -29.54 -0.99
CA LEU A 13 1.38 -28.49 -2.02
C LEU A 13 0.28 -28.75 -3.06
N ALA A 14 0.17 -29.99 -3.53
CA ALA A 14 -0.85 -30.39 -4.50
C ALA A 14 -2.27 -30.22 -3.92
N MET A 15 -2.47 -30.64 -2.68
CA MET A 15 -3.75 -30.52 -1.98
C MET A 15 -4.15 -29.06 -1.75
N LEU A 16 -3.22 -28.20 -1.32
CA LEU A 16 -3.46 -26.77 -1.14
C LEU A 16 -3.86 -26.12 -2.48
N LYS A 17 -3.11 -26.41 -3.55
CA LYS A 17 -3.38 -25.90 -4.89
C LYS A 17 -4.76 -26.32 -5.41
N GLU A 18 -5.13 -27.59 -5.23
CA GLU A 18 -6.43 -28.13 -5.64
C GLU A 18 -7.57 -27.41 -4.92
N LYS A 19 -7.49 -27.26 -3.59
CA LYS A 19 -8.53 -26.60 -2.79
C LYS A 19 -8.69 -25.11 -3.14
N LEU A 20 -7.56 -24.40 -3.34
CA LEU A 20 -7.58 -22.99 -3.71
C LEU A 20 -8.14 -22.79 -5.13
N SER A 21 -7.73 -23.62 -6.09
CA SER A 21 -8.26 -23.61 -7.45
C SER A 21 -9.75 -23.96 -7.50
N GLY A 22 -10.17 -24.97 -6.75
CA GLY A 22 -11.59 -25.38 -6.66
C GLY A 22 -12.48 -24.31 -6.02
N ALA A 23 -11.92 -23.42 -5.22
CA ALA A 23 -12.60 -22.26 -4.64
C ALA A 23 -12.53 -20.99 -5.51
N GLY A 24 -11.91 -21.06 -6.70
CA GLY A 24 -11.79 -19.92 -7.61
C GLY A 24 -10.79 -18.85 -7.15
N VAL A 25 -9.83 -19.21 -6.28
CA VAL A 25 -8.79 -18.27 -5.84
C VAL A 25 -7.79 -18.03 -6.98
N ASP A 26 -7.62 -16.79 -7.36
CA ASP A 26 -6.64 -16.38 -8.38
C ASP A 26 -5.23 -16.78 -7.97
N SER A 27 -4.39 -17.17 -8.96
CA SER A 27 -3.01 -17.58 -8.72
C SER A 27 -2.87 -18.67 -7.64
N ALA A 28 -3.76 -19.66 -7.64
CA ALA A 28 -3.85 -20.74 -6.63
C ALA A 28 -2.49 -21.41 -6.36
N ALA A 29 -1.64 -21.57 -7.38
CA ALA A 29 -0.30 -22.17 -7.23
C ALA A 29 0.61 -21.30 -6.35
N VAL A 30 0.65 -19.98 -6.60
CA VAL A 30 1.45 -19.03 -5.80
C VAL A 30 0.93 -18.95 -4.36
N ASN A 31 -0.40 -18.92 -4.19
CA ASN A 31 -1.01 -18.95 -2.86
C ASN A 31 -0.62 -20.23 -2.09
N ALA A 32 -0.66 -21.41 -2.74
CA ALA A 32 -0.28 -22.69 -2.13
C ALA A 32 1.20 -22.71 -1.73
N GLU A 33 2.10 -22.26 -2.61
CA GLU A 33 3.53 -22.16 -2.32
C GLU A 33 3.80 -21.26 -1.11
N GLN A 34 3.20 -20.08 -1.05
CA GLN A 34 3.41 -19.15 0.07
C GLN A 34 2.81 -19.68 1.39
N ILE A 35 1.61 -20.25 1.35
CA ILE A 35 0.99 -20.87 2.54
C ILE A 35 1.86 -21.99 3.08
N LEU A 36 2.32 -22.91 2.21
CA LEU A 36 3.18 -24.01 2.62
C LEU A 36 4.52 -23.51 3.14
N GLY A 37 5.15 -22.57 2.43
CA GLY A 37 6.42 -21.96 2.83
C GLY A 37 6.34 -21.35 4.23
N LYS A 38 5.29 -20.53 4.50
CA LYS A 38 5.06 -19.97 5.84
C LYS A 38 4.77 -21.03 6.90
N ALA A 39 4.08 -22.10 6.54
CA ALA A 39 3.74 -23.18 7.47
C ALA A 39 4.96 -23.99 7.88
N ALA A 40 5.80 -24.37 6.91
CA ALA A 40 6.97 -25.22 7.07
C ALA A 40 8.29 -24.44 7.25
N ASN A 41 8.25 -23.10 7.17
CA ASN A 41 9.42 -22.23 7.18
C ASN A 41 10.42 -22.61 6.07
N LEU A 42 9.90 -22.79 4.86
CA LEU A 42 10.66 -23.11 3.65
C LEU A 42 10.51 -21.94 2.65
N ASP A 43 11.59 -21.58 1.99
CA ASP A 43 11.49 -20.73 0.81
C ASP A 43 10.95 -21.51 -0.41
N ARG A 44 10.66 -20.77 -1.50
CA ARG A 44 10.11 -21.37 -2.72
C ARG A 44 11.02 -22.45 -3.30
N SER A 45 12.32 -22.21 -3.32
CA SER A 45 13.31 -23.15 -3.87
C SER A 45 13.39 -24.40 -3.00
N GLU A 46 13.39 -24.23 -1.68
CA GLU A 46 13.39 -25.34 -0.72
C GLU A 46 12.15 -26.23 -0.82
N ILE A 47 10.97 -25.65 -1.07
CA ILE A 47 9.74 -26.43 -1.33
C ILE A 47 9.97 -27.41 -2.49
N PHE A 48 10.47 -26.93 -3.64
CA PHE A 48 10.67 -27.76 -4.83
C PHE A 48 11.83 -28.76 -4.71
N LEU A 49 12.84 -28.44 -3.91
CA LEU A 49 13.95 -29.35 -3.65
C LEU A 49 13.58 -30.47 -2.68
N ASN A 50 12.57 -30.27 -1.83
CA ASN A 50 12.20 -31.18 -0.75
C ASN A 50 10.82 -31.83 -0.93
N MET A 51 10.34 -32.02 -2.16
CA MET A 51 8.99 -32.53 -2.46
C MET A 51 8.68 -33.89 -1.77
N GLU A 52 9.68 -34.74 -1.58
CA GLU A 52 9.55 -36.03 -0.92
C GLU A 52 9.74 -35.98 0.60
N MET A 53 10.09 -34.83 1.16
CA MET A 53 10.26 -34.67 2.60
C MET A 53 8.92 -34.78 3.33
N GLU A 54 8.85 -35.53 4.40
CA GLU A 54 7.66 -35.61 5.27
C GLU A 54 7.50 -34.31 6.07
N LEU A 55 6.31 -33.71 6.02
CA LEU A 55 5.94 -32.59 6.86
C LEU A 55 5.68 -33.02 8.29
N ALA A 56 6.12 -32.22 9.24
CA ALA A 56 5.72 -32.45 10.63
C ALA A 56 4.21 -32.15 10.81
N ALA A 57 3.56 -32.90 11.70
CA ALA A 57 2.11 -32.76 11.91
C ALA A 57 1.65 -31.37 12.37
N ASN A 58 2.55 -30.57 13.00
CA ASN A 58 2.28 -29.18 13.35
C ASN A 58 2.35 -28.25 12.13
N GLU A 59 3.22 -28.52 11.14
CA GLU A 59 3.36 -27.77 9.90
C GLU A 59 2.13 -27.97 9.01
N ALA A 60 1.71 -29.22 8.80
CA ALA A 60 0.49 -29.54 8.07
C ALA A 60 -0.75 -28.87 8.70
N ARG A 61 -0.88 -28.89 10.04
CA ARG A 61 -1.96 -28.18 10.75
C ARG A 61 -1.87 -26.66 10.59
N LYS A 62 -0.66 -26.09 10.54
CA LYS A 62 -0.46 -24.66 10.30
C LYS A 62 -0.86 -24.29 8.87
N ALA A 63 -0.46 -25.10 7.87
CA ALA A 63 -0.86 -24.90 6.48
C ALA A 63 -2.40 -24.93 6.34
N GLU A 64 -3.07 -25.91 6.97
CA GLU A 64 -4.54 -26.00 6.97
C GLU A 64 -5.22 -24.78 7.58
N LYS A 65 -4.67 -24.20 8.67
CA LYS A 65 -5.20 -22.97 9.27
C LYS A 65 -5.07 -21.77 8.33
N LEU A 66 -3.92 -21.62 7.68
CA LEU A 66 -3.68 -20.53 6.73
C LEU A 66 -4.58 -20.68 5.49
N LEU A 67 -4.72 -21.91 4.97
CA LEU A 67 -5.64 -22.23 3.88
C LEU A 67 -7.08 -21.82 4.23
N LYS A 68 -7.57 -22.17 5.44
CA LYS A 68 -8.93 -21.80 5.87
C LYS A 68 -9.16 -20.29 5.92
N ARG A 69 -8.16 -19.52 6.30
CA ARG A 69 -8.21 -18.05 6.24
C ARG A 69 -8.35 -17.60 4.79
N ARG A 70 -7.49 -18.11 3.89
CA ARG A 70 -7.50 -17.75 2.47
C ARG A 70 -8.81 -18.12 1.78
N LEU A 71 -9.37 -19.27 2.05
CA LEU A 71 -10.67 -19.72 1.52
C LEU A 71 -11.86 -18.90 2.02
N LYS A 72 -11.71 -18.11 3.09
CA LYS A 72 -12.71 -17.15 3.54
C LYS A 72 -12.58 -15.80 2.85
N GLY A 73 -11.62 -15.64 1.93
CA GLY A 73 -11.36 -14.39 1.20
C GLY A 73 -10.35 -13.46 1.89
N GLU A 74 -9.66 -13.89 2.96
CA GLU A 74 -8.63 -13.06 3.56
C GLU A 74 -7.46 -12.86 2.58
N PRO A 75 -6.97 -11.62 2.36
CA PRO A 75 -5.84 -11.36 1.47
C PRO A 75 -4.61 -12.18 1.84
N LEU A 76 -3.93 -12.71 0.83
CA LEU A 76 -2.72 -13.49 1.06
C LEU A 76 -1.65 -12.70 1.81
N GLN A 77 -1.50 -11.42 1.51
CA GLN A 77 -0.55 -10.52 2.17
C GLN A 77 -0.82 -10.38 3.67
N TYR A 78 -2.09 -10.29 4.09
CA TYR A 78 -2.42 -10.30 5.53
C TYR A 78 -2.17 -11.65 6.19
N ILE A 79 -2.43 -12.74 5.47
CA ILE A 79 -2.08 -14.09 5.94
C ILE A 79 -0.56 -14.22 6.10
N MET A 80 0.22 -13.69 5.17
CA MET A 80 1.68 -13.67 5.24
C MET A 80 2.20 -12.64 6.27
N GLY A 81 1.45 -11.57 6.52
CA GLY A 81 1.87 -10.45 7.36
C GLY A 81 2.90 -9.54 6.71
N THR A 82 3.24 -9.79 5.45
CA THR A 82 4.25 -9.04 4.69
C THR A 82 3.86 -8.91 3.23
N THR A 83 4.37 -7.86 2.58
CA THR A 83 4.31 -7.65 1.14
C THR A 83 5.59 -6.97 0.67
N GLU A 84 5.77 -6.86 -0.64
CA GLU A 84 6.82 -6.08 -1.26
C GLU A 84 6.20 -4.87 -1.96
N PHE A 85 6.87 -3.72 -1.92
CA PHE A 85 6.50 -2.52 -2.63
C PHE A 85 7.78 -1.75 -2.97
N PHE A 86 7.93 -1.39 -4.23
CA PHE A 86 9.11 -0.67 -4.76
C PHE A 86 10.45 -1.35 -4.40
N GLY A 87 10.48 -2.69 -4.48
CA GLY A 87 11.65 -3.52 -4.14
C GLY A 87 12.00 -3.59 -2.65
N LEU A 88 11.14 -3.09 -1.78
CA LEU A 88 11.33 -3.05 -0.31
C LEU A 88 10.30 -3.93 0.39
N PRO A 89 10.65 -4.61 1.51
CA PRO A 89 9.72 -5.38 2.31
C PRO A 89 8.89 -4.49 3.23
N TYR A 90 7.61 -4.84 3.41
CA TYR A 90 6.68 -4.16 4.33
C TYR A 90 5.90 -5.16 5.16
N HIS A 91 5.72 -4.88 6.44
CA HIS A 91 4.67 -5.49 7.24
C HIS A 91 3.32 -4.90 6.84
N VAL A 92 2.30 -5.76 6.75
CA VAL A 92 0.91 -5.39 6.50
C VAL A 92 -0.04 -6.22 7.36
N ASP A 93 -1.09 -5.57 7.83
CA ASP A 93 -2.22 -6.19 8.52
C ASP A 93 -3.52 -5.43 8.20
N GLU A 94 -4.62 -5.82 8.79
CA GLU A 94 -5.95 -5.24 8.60
C GLU A 94 -6.07 -3.74 8.95
N SER A 95 -5.03 -3.13 9.51
CA SER A 95 -5.04 -1.71 9.87
C SER A 95 -4.62 -0.77 8.74
N VAL A 96 -4.12 -1.30 7.63
CA VAL A 96 -3.60 -0.53 6.49
C VAL A 96 -4.05 -1.11 5.15
N LEU A 97 -4.17 -0.26 4.14
CA LEU A 97 -4.29 -0.70 2.74
C LEU A 97 -3.02 -1.48 2.34
N ILE A 98 -3.19 -2.62 1.68
CA ILE A 98 -2.05 -3.32 1.08
C ILE A 98 -1.48 -2.44 -0.03
N PRO A 99 -0.18 -2.10 -0.02
CA PRO A 99 0.46 -1.32 -1.08
C PRO A 99 0.16 -1.88 -2.47
N ARG A 100 -0.22 -1.00 -3.41
CA ARG A 100 -0.60 -1.37 -4.78
C ARG A 100 0.54 -1.11 -5.76
N PRO A 101 0.76 -1.98 -6.76
CA PRO A 101 1.78 -1.74 -7.79
C PRO A 101 1.59 -0.41 -8.53
N GLU A 102 0.35 0.04 -8.73
CA GLU A 102 0.05 1.31 -9.39
C GLU A 102 0.61 2.52 -8.61
N THR A 103 0.66 2.42 -7.28
CA THR A 103 1.22 3.46 -6.41
C THR A 103 2.74 3.59 -6.57
N GLU A 104 3.44 2.58 -7.08
CA GLU A 104 4.87 2.67 -7.42
C GLU A 104 5.14 3.74 -8.47
N CYS A 105 4.22 3.94 -9.41
CA CYS A 105 4.33 5.01 -10.41
C CYS A 105 4.29 6.41 -9.77
N LEU A 106 3.60 6.58 -8.63
CA LEU A 106 3.59 7.84 -7.88
C LEU A 106 4.96 8.09 -7.22
N VAL A 107 5.60 7.03 -6.71
CA VAL A 107 6.97 7.09 -6.16
C VAL A 107 7.96 7.45 -7.27
N GLU A 108 7.91 6.77 -8.42
CA GLU A 108 8.77 7.06 -9.56
C GLU A 108 8.65 8.51 -10.00
N TRP A 109 7.42 9.00 -10.20
CA TRP A 109 7.20 10.38 -10.59
C TRP A 109 7.73 11.37 -9.54
N SER A 110 7.56 11.07 -8.26
CA SER A 110 8.11 11.88 -7.17
C SER A 110 9.64 11.96 -7.26
N LEU A 111 10.31 10.83 -7.46
CA LEU A 111 11.77 10.77 -7.57
C LEU A 111 12.29 11.54 -8.80
N GLU A 112 11.61 11.45 -9.94
CA GLU A 112 11.94 12.24 -11.14
C GLU A 112 11.96 13.76 -10.85
N LEU A 113 10.95 14.26 -10.12
CA LEU A 113 10.80 15.67 -9.82
C LEU A 113 11.78 16.17 -8.74
N LEU A 114 12.23 15.28 -7.86
CA LEU A 114 13.15 15.57 -6.77
C LEU A 114 14.64 15.49 -7.16
N THR A 115 14.97 15.24 -8.41
CA THR A 115 16.37 15.05 -8.86
C THR A 115 17.29 16.23 -8.57
N LYS A 116 16.76 17.46 -8.55
CA LYS A 116 17.53 18.70 -8.36
C LYS A 116 17.47 19.26 -6.93
N ASN A 117 16.85 18.56 -6.00
CA ASN A 117 16.73 18.99 -4.61
C ASN A 117 17.49 17.99 -3.73
N ASP A 118 18.56 18.48 -3.09
CA ASP A 118 19.45 17.62 -2.29
C ASP A 118 18.83 17.27 -0.94
N SER A 119 18.02 18.15 -0.34
CA SER A 119 17.38 17.92 0.97
C SER A 119 15.91 18.35 0.95
N PRO A 120 15.04 17.66 0.22
CA PRO A 120 13.64 18.03 0.11
C PRO A 120 12.86 17.71 1.39
N LYS A 121 11.91 18.60 1.72
CA LYS A 121 10.92 18.35 2.77
C LYS A 121 9.62 17.84 2.14
N ILE A 122 9.20 16.65 2.52
CA ILE A 122 8.09 15.93 1.87
C ILE A 122 7.01 15.61 2.89
N LEU A 123 5.75 15.82 2.49
CA LEU A 123 4.56 15.43 3.27
C LEU A 123 3.83 14.31 2.55
N ASP A 124 3.70 13.16 3.21
CA ASP A 124 2.87 12.03 2.76
C ASP A 124 1.55 12.05 3.55
N ILE A 125 0.45 12.36 2.87
CA ILE A 125 -0.88 12.47 3.47
C ILE A 125 -1.65 11.17 3.29
N GLY A 126 -2.06 10.56 4.40
CA GLY A 126 -2.69 9.23 4.39
C GLY A 126 -1.65 8.14 4.18
N THR A 127 -0.56 8.19 4.94
CA THR A 127 0.63 7.33 4.72
C THR A 127 0.34 5.83 4.83
N GLY A 128 -0.71 5.42 5.54
CA GLY A 128 -1.11 4.02 5.70
C GLY A 128 0.02 3.15 6.25
N SER A 129 0.49 2.19 5.48
CA SER A 129 1.64 1.33 5.81
C SER A 129 2.99 2.06 5.77
N GLY A 130 3.02 3.32 5.36
CA GLY A 130 4.24 4.08 5.09
C GLY A 130 4.84 3.83 3.71
N ALA A 131 4.14 3.14 2.81
CA ALA A 131 4.69 2.66 1.54
C ALA A 131 5.37 3.77 0.73
N ILE A 132 4.70 4.91 0.51
CA ILE A 132 5.25 6.03 -0.26
C ILE A 132 6.40 6.70 0.50
N ALA A 133 6.19 7.07 1.77
CA ALA A 133 7.20 7.77 2.56
C ALA A 133 8.49 6.94 2.72
N VAL A 134 8.38 5.64 3.03
CA VAL A 134 9.52 4.74 3.20
C VAL A 134 10.25 4.50 1.88
N ALA A 135 9.52 4.26 0.78
CA ALA A 135 10.15 4.07 -0.52
C ALA A 135 10.90 5.32 -0.98
N LEU A 136 10.32 6.51 -0.81
CA LEU A 136 10.99 7.78 -1.13
C LEU A 136 12.21 8.01 -0.22
N ALA A 137 12.11 7.74 1.09
CA ALA A 137 13.19 7.91 2.05
C ALA A 137 14.39 7.00 1.72
N ALA A 138 14.15 5.75 1.33
CA ALA A 138 15.21 4.83 0.92
C ALA A 138 15.99 5.30 -0.32
N HIS A 139 15.35 6.08 -1.20
CA HIS A 139 15.97 6.62 -2.42
C HIS A 139 16.45 8.07 -2.30
N LYS A 140 16.10 8.76 -1.21
CA LYS A 140 16.48 10.15 -0.92
C LYS A 140 16.96 10.28 0.53
N PRO A 141 18.17 9.82 0.84
CA PRO A 141 18.67 9.74 2.21
C PRO A 141 18.76 11.08 2.93
N GLU A 142 18.88 12.19 2.21
CA GLU A 142 18.96 13.55 2.77
C GLU A 142 17.58 14.25 2.89
N ALA A 143 16.49 13.56 2.51
CA ALA A 143 15.15 14.13 2.60
C ALA A 143 14.56 14.02 4.00
N GLU A 144 13.73 15.01 4.36
CA GLU A 144 12.91 15.00 5.58
C GLU A 144 11.46 14.69 5.24
N PHE A 145 10.88 13.74 5.97
CA PHE A 145 9.50 13.31 5.74
C PHE A 145 8.61 13.60 6.94
N ILE A 146 7.39 14.05 6.64
CA ILE A 146 6.26 13.96 7.55
C ILE A 146 5.28 12.95 6.96
N ALA A 147 5.08 11.84 7.66
CA ALA A 147 4.09 10.83 7.36
C ALA A 147 2.86 11.05 8.23
N PHE A 148 1.77 11.48 7.61
CA PHE A 148 0.54 11.87 8.29
C PHE A 148 -0.57 10.86 8.04
N ASP A 149 -1.28 10.46 9.09
CA ASP A 149 -2.45 9.58 8.99
C ASP A 149 -3.43 9.83 10.14
N LYS A 150 -4.71 9.55 9.94
CA LYS A 150 -5.71 9.59 11.00
C LYS A 150 -5.67 8.37 11.91
N SER A 151 -5.13 7.25 11.41
CA SER A 151 -5.05 5.98 12.12
C SER A 151 -3.73 5.84 12.90
N LEU A 152 -3.81 5.88 14.21
CA LEU A 152 -2.63 5.60 15.05
C LEU A 152 -2.10 4.17 14.84
N LYS A 153 -2.96 3.21 14.46
CA LYS A 153 -2.54 1.83 14.16
C LYS A 153 -1.69 1.81 12.88
N ALA A 154 -2.14 2.49 11.83
CA ALA A 154 -1.40 2.63 10.59
C ALA A 154 -0.03 3.27 10.82
N LEU A 155 0.04 4.38 11.58
CA LEU A 155 1.31 5.04 11.91
C LEU A 155 2.27 4.16 12.70
N LYS A 156 1.78 3.30 13.59
CA LYS A 156 2.63 2.33 14.31
C LYS A 156 3.25 1.33 13.32
N LEU A 157 2.45 0.79 12.42
CA LEU A 157 2.92 -0.14 11.39
C LEU A 157 3.88 0.56 10.42
N ALA A 158 3.58 1.78 9.97
CA ALA A 158 4.48 2.60 9.15
C ALA A 158 5.83 2.86 9.84
N ALA A 159 5.81 3.10 11.16
CA ALA A 159 7.04 3.25 11.93
C ALA A 159 7.85 1.94 12.06
N GLU A 160 7.19 0.79 12.09
CA GLU A 160 7.86 -0.53 12.02
C GLU A 160 8.47 -0.74 10.63
N ASN A 161 7.74 -0.43 9.56
CA ASN A 161 8.22 -0.52 8.18
C ASN A 161 9.41 0.41 7.92
N SER A 162 9.40 1.62 8.47
CA SER A 162 10.53 2.55 8.37
C SER A 162 11.79 2.04 9.07
N ARG A 163 11.66 1.33 10.20
CA ARG A 163 12.79 0.67 10.87
C ARG A 163 13.31 -0.51 10.07
N MET A 164 12.42 -1.34 9.55
CA MET A 164 12.77 -2.50 8.72
C MET A 164 13.60 -2.11 7.49
N ASN A 165 13.34 -0.90 6.95
CA ASN A 165 14.02 -0.39 5.76
C ASN A 165 15.10 0.68 6.09
N ASP A 166 15.53 0.79 7.34
CA ASP A 166 16.63 1.67 7.81
C ASP A 166 16.43 3.18 7.55
N VAL A 167 15.15 3.63 7.43
CA VAL A 167 14.81 5.03 7.14
C VAL A 167 14.05 5.73 8.27
N ARG A 168 14.02 5.15 9.45
CA ARG A 168 13.22 5.65 10.59
C ARG A 168 13.54 7.09 10.99
N GLU A 169 14.80 7.44 10.95
CA GLU A 169 15.27 8.75 11.42
C GLU A 169 14.89 9.91 10.47
N GLN A 170 14.57 9.60 9.21
CA GLN A 170 14.14 10.58 8.22
C GLN A 170 12.65 10.93 8.30
N ILE A 171 11.85 10.10 9.02
CA ILE A 171 10.39 10.17 8.96
C ILE A 171 9.80 10.52 10.32
N GLN A 172 9.13 11.67 10.39
CA GLN A 172 8.29 12.06 11.52
C GLN A 172 6.86 11.57 11.28
N PHE A 173 6.31 10.82 12.22
CA PHE A 173 4.92 10.31 12.16
C PHE A 173 4.00 11.25 12.93
N VAL A 174 2.94 11.73 12.27
CA VAL A 174 1.98 12.70 12.83
C VAL A 174 0.57 12.15 12.70
N VAL A 175 -0.11 11.97 13.84
CA VAL A 175 -1.51 11.55 13.86
C VAL A 175 -2.42 12.77 13.78
N GLY A 176 -3.46 12.69 12.93
CA GLY A 176 -4.46 13.76 12.82
C GLY A 176 -5.43 13.53 11.68
N ASP A 177 -6.36 14.45 11.50
CA ASP A 177 -7.37 14.39 10.47
C ASP A 177 -7.19 15.57 9.49
N LEU A 178 -7.01 15.28 8.21
CA LEU A 178 -6.86 16.25 7.14
C LEU A 178 -8.00 17.28 7.09
N PHE A 179 -9.20 16.88 7.52
CA PHE A 179 -10.40 17.73 7.50
C PHE A 179 -10.55 18.62 8.73
N LYS A 180 -9.67 18.48 9.74
CA LYS A 180 -9.66 19.35 10.92
C LYS A 180 -8.91 20.67 10.64
N GLU A 181 -9.27 21.71 11.39
CA GLU A 181 -8.65 23.04 11.25
C GLU A 181 -7.18 23.06 11.69
N ASP A 182 -6.81 22.24 12.66
CA ASP A 182 -5.46 22.15 13.21
C ASP A 182 -4.48 21.36 12.34
N PHE A 183 -4.96 20.71 11.26
CA PHE A 183 -4.11 19.92 10.34
C PHE A 183 -2.85 20.68 9.90
N ILE A 184 -3.00 21.94 9.44
CA ILE A 184 -1.88 22.74 8.94
C ILE A 184 -0.85 23.00 10.05
N PHE A 185 -1.30 23.21 11.28
CA PHE A 185 -0.40 23.42 12.42
C PHE A 185 0.32 22.15 12.83
N SER A 186 -0.33 21.01 12.71
CA SER A 186 0.25 19.72 13.09
C SER A 186 1.38 19.27 12.18
N VAL A 187 1.29 19.54 10.87
CA VAL A 187 2.31 19.12 9.88
C VAL A 187 3.32 20.22 9.54
N GLY A 188 3.03 21.49 9.85
CA GLY A 188 3.88 22.63 9.48
C GLY A 188 3.70 23.08 8.03
N LYS A 189 4.73 23.69 7.45
CA LYS A 189 4.67 24.37 6.13
C LYS A 189 5.98 24.22 5.37
N ASN A 190 5.99 24.81 4.17
CA ASN A 190 7.14 24.92 3.26
C ASN A 190 7.63 23.56 2.75
N PHE A 191 6.70 22.71 2.35
CA PHE A 191 7.03 21.45 1.70
C PHE A 191 7.49 21.65 0.25
N ASP A 192 8.53 20.91 -0.12
CA ASP A 192 8.98 20.77 -1.50
C ASP A 192 8.04 19.89 -2.29
N MET A 193 7.45 18.92 -1.61
CA MET A 193 6.51 18.00 -2.23
C MET A 193 5.44 17.55 -1.22
N ILE A 194 4.21 17.45 -1.71
CA ILE A 194 3.10 16.75 -1.04
C ILE A 194 2.74 15.57 -1.92
N VAL A 195 2.69 14.38 -1.32
CA VAL A 195 2.22 13.15 -1.96
C VAL A 195 1.01 12.62 -1.22
N CYS A 196 0.09 11.99 -1.93
CA CYS A 196 -1.10 11.40 -1.33
C CYS A 196 -1.66 10.27 -2.20
N ASN A 197 -1.92 9.12 -1.60
CA ASN A 197 -2.81 8.12 -2.16
C ASN A 197 -4.08 8.10 -1.30
N PRO A 198 -5.09 8.93 -1.63
CA PRO A 198 -6.30 9.06 -0.81
C PRO A 198 -7.28 7.93 -1.08
N PRO A 199 -8.23 7.68 -0.18
CA PRO A 199 -9.39 6.86 -0.50
C PRO A 199 -10.21 7.55 -1.62
N TYR A 200 -10.24 6.92 -2.79
CA TYR A 200 -10.85 7.47 -4.02
C TYR A 200 -12.01 6.62 -4.57
N ILE A 201 -12.39 5.53 -3.90
CA ILE A 201 -13.53 4.72 -4.30
C ILE A 201 -14.81 5.43 -3.87
N ALA A 202 -15.73 5.64 -4.80
CA ALA A 202 -17.03 6.22 -4.45
C ALA A 202 -17.84 5.25 -3.60
N GLU A 203 -18.66 5.79 -2.69
CA GLU A 203 -19.48 4.99 -1.79
C GLU A 203 -20.37 3.98 -2.52
N GLY A 204 -20.93 4.37 -3.66
CA GLY A 204 -21.77 3.50 -4.49
C GLY A 204 -21.05 2.33 -5.16
N GLU A 205 -19.71 2.39 -5.27
CA GLU A 205 -18.88 1.36 -5.89
C GLU A 205 -18.36 0.32 -4.88
N MET A 206 -18.51 0.61 -3.59
CA MET A 206 -18.02 -0.27 -2.52
C MET A 206 -18.64 -1.68 -2.56
N ALA A 207 -19.89 -1.80 -3.06
CA ALA A 207 -20.58 -3.07 -3.15
C ALA A 207 -19.95 -4.01 -4.21
N ASP A 208 -19.37 -3.44 -5.26
CA ASP A 208 -18.84 -4.16 -6.43
C ASP A 208 -17.38 -4.60 -6.24
N LEU A 209 -16.76 -4.22 -5.13
CA LEU A 209 -15.39 -4.62 -4.82
C LEU A 209 -15.28 -6.12 -4.56
N GLN A 210 -14.14 -6.68 -4.91
CA GLN A 210 -13.78 -8.05 -4.54
C GLN A 210 -13.87 -8.25 -3.02
N THR A 211 -14.30 -9.43 -2.58
CA THR A 211 -14.44 -9.79 -1.16
C THR A 211 -13.17 -9.51 -0.35
N GLU A 212 -12.00 -9.80 -0.92
CA GLU A 212 -10.72 -9.57 -0.28
C GLU A 212 -10.50 -8.10 0.10
N ILE A 213 -10.93 -7.18 -0.75
CA ILE A 213 -10.80 -5.74 -0.52
C ILE A 213 -11.89 -5.27 0.43
N LYS A 214 -13.15 -5.56 0.08
CA LYS A 214 -14.33 -5.04 0.77
C LYS A 214 -14.45 -5.48 2.23
N ASP A 215 -14.15 -6.75 2.50
CA ASP A 215 -14.41 -7.37 3.80
C ASP A 215 -13.18 -7.36 4.74
N TYR A 216 -11.98 -7.13 4.20
CA TYR A 216 -10.75 -7.23 4.98
C TYR A 216 -9.93 -5.94 5.03
N GLU A 217 -9.90 -5.14 3.98
CA GLU A 217 -9.13 -3.90 4.01
C GLU A 217 -9.90 -2.78 4.73
N PRO A 218 -9.18 -1.84 5.40
CA PRO A 218 -9.86 -0.82 6.19
C PRO A 218 -10.68 0.10 5.28
N ARG A 219 -11.99 0.15 5.53
CA ARG A 219 -12.96 0.93 4.74
C ARG A 219 -12.52 2.37 4.54
N ASP A 220 -11.98 2.98 5.58
CA ASP A 220 -11.52 4.38 5.57
C ASP A 220 -10.32 4.64 4.67
N ALA A 221 -9.62 3.58 4.23
CA ALA A 221 -8.54 3.67 3.24
C ALA A 221 -9.03 3.41 1.80
N LEU A 222 -10.27 2.98 1.63
CA LEU A 222 -10.86 2.66 0.33
C LEU A 222 -11.77 3.78 -0.18
N THR A 223 -12.72 4.24 0.64
CA THR A 223 -13.74 5.21 0.22
C THR A 223 -13.68 6.50 1.04
N ASP A 224 -13.96 7.61 0.36
CA ASP A 224 -14.18 8.92 1.00
C ASP A 224 -15.61 9.09 1.55
N GLY A 225 -16.45 8.07 1.39
CA GLY A 225 -17.85 8.06 1.82
C GLY A 225 -18.79 8.88 0.92
N ALA A 226 -18.31 9.32 -0.26
CA ALA A 226 -19.06 10.16 -1.19
C ALA A 226 -18.78 9.77 -2.66
N ASP A 227 -18.21 10.68 -3.45
CA ASP A 227 -17.99 10.53 -4.89
C ASP A 227 -16.54 10.18 -5.31
N GLY A 228 -15.65 9.93 -4.33
CA GLY A 228 -14.24 9.62 -4.57
C GLY A 228 -13.35 10.86 -4.84
N LEU A 229 -13.89 12.08 -4.70
CA LEU A 229 -13.17 13.33 -4.96
C LEU A 229 -13.13 14.30 -3.75
N VAL A 230 -13.60 13.87 -2.58
CA VAL A 230 -13.62 14.70 -1.36
C VAL A 230 -12.21 15.13 -0.97
N PHE A 231 -11.24 14.22 -1.04
CA PHE A 231 -9.85 14.53 -0.72
C PHE A 231 -9.24 15.55 -1.71
N PHE A 232 -9.54 15.45 -3.00
CA PHE A 232 -9.10 16.43 -3.99
C PHE A 232 -9.64 17.82 -3.69
N ARG A 233 -10.92 17.93 -3.32
CA ARG A 233 -11.52 19.20 -2.91
C ARG A 233 -10.86 19.78 -1.66
N ARG A 234 -10.48 18.94 -0.70
CA ARG A 234 -9.75 19.38 0.48
C ARG A 234 -8.30 19.75 0.18
N LEU A 235 -7.62 19.01 -0.67
CA LEU A 235 -6.23 19.29 -1.05
C LEU A 235 -6.08 20.67 -1.69
N ILE A 236 -6.99 21.10 -2.56
CA ILE A 236 -6.90 22.46 -3.15
C ILE A 236 -7.00 23.60 -2.13
N GLU A 237 -7.55 23.34 -0.94
CA GLU A 237 -7.63 24.33 0.16
C GLU A 237 -6.34 24.40 0.99
N VAL A 238 -5.65 23.26 1.12
CA VAL A 238 -4.48 23.13 2.01
C VAL A 238 -3.14 23.22 1.27
N VAL A 239 -3.04 22.71 0.04
CA VAL A 239 -1.81 22.73 -0.76
C VAL A 239 -1.20 24.14 -0.87
N PRO A 240 -1.95 25.20 -1.18
CA PRO A 240 -1.38 26.56 -1.25
C PRO A 240 -0.84 27.08 0.08
N LYS A 241 -1.25 26.53 1.19
CA LYS A 241 -0.83 26.93 2.55
C LYS A 241 0.37 26.15 3.06
N LEU A 242 0.59 24.97 2.50
CA LEU A 242 1.61 24.01 2.93
C LEU A 242 2.83 24.01 2.03
N THR A 243 2.62 24.17 0.71
CA THR A 243 3.65 24.03 -0.31
C THR A 243 4.39 25.35 -0.50
N LYS A 244 5.71 25.31 -0.61
CA LYS A 244 6.49 26.47 -0.98
C LYS A 244 6.34 26.81 -2.48
N PRO A 245 6.61 28.04 -2.93
CA PRO A 245 6.65 28.36 -4.35
C PRO A 245 7.63 27.42 -5.08
N GLY A 246 7.19 26.82 -6.19
CA GLY A 246 7.96 25.81 -6.92
C GLY A 246 7.87 24.40 -6.39
N GLY A 247 7.21 24.17 -5.25
CA GLY A 247 6.96 22.81 -4.73
C GLY A 247 5.87 22.06 -5.51
N TRP A 248 5.78 20.77 -5.32
CA TRP A 248 4.92 19.88 -6.07
C TRP A 248 3.79 19.27 -5.21
N CYS A 249 2.69 18.97 -5.84
CA CYS A 249 1.66 18.11 -5.24
C CYS A 249 1.29 17.01 -6.22
N LEU A 250 1.38 15.74 -5.79
CA LEU A 250 1.09 14.55 -6.56
C LEU A 250 0.08 13.70 -5.81
N VAL A 251 -0.97 13.27 -6.51
CA VAL A 251 -2.10 12.55 -5.89
C VAL A 251 -2.53 11.40 -6.79
N GLU A 252 -2.67 10.21 -6.20
CA GLU A 252 -3.26 9.06 -6.89
C GLU A 252 -4.77 9.22 -7.01
N THR A 253 -5.37 8.66 -8.08
CA THR A 253 -6.82 8.72 -8.36
C THR A 253 -7.31 7.44 -9.00
N ALA A 254 -8.62 7.20 -8.93
CA ALA A 254 -9.28 6.21 -9.77
C ALA A 254 -9.16 6.59 -11.25
N ALA A 255 -8.98 5.60 -12.12
CA ALA A 255 -8.84 5.84 -13.57
C ALA A 255 -10.04 6.59 -14.15
N GLU A 256 -11.22 6.26 -13.70
CA GLU A 256 -12.51 6.81 -14.14
C GLU A 256 -12.69 8.29 -13.73
N ARG A 257 -11.95 8.73 -12.69
CA ARG A 257 -12.03 10.09 -12.11
C ARG A 257 -10.85 10.98 -12.45
N GLY A 258 -9.88 10.47 -13.21
CA GLY A 258 -8.66 11.21 -13.51
C GLY A 258 -8.89 12.59 -14.11
N SER A 259 -9.83 12.73 -15.05
CA SER A 259 -10.16 14.02 -15.68
C SER A 259 -10.80 15.02 -14.71
N GLU A 260 -11.68 14.55 -13.82
CA GLU A 260 -12.34 15.37 -12.81
C GLU A 260 -11.36 15.81 -11.73
N ALA A 261 -10.53 14.88 -11.25
CA ALA A 261 -9.44 15.14 -10.30
C ALA A 261 -8.47 16.20 -10.86
N LEU A 262 -8.07 16.06 -12.12
CA LEU A 262 -7.25 17.05 -12.82
C LEU A 262 -7.91 18.44 -12.87
N ALA A 263 -9.19 18.50 -13.22
CA ALA A 263 -9.93 19.76 -13.27
C ALA A 263 -10.00 20.45 -11.90
N ILE A 264 -10.15 19.67 -10.82
CA ILE A 264 -10.13 20.19 -9.45
C ILE A 264 -8.74 20.73 -9.11
N MET A 265 -7.67 19.95 -9.34
CA MET A 265 -6.29 20.34 -8.99
C MET A 265 -5.80 21.55 -9.76
N ARG A 266 -6.22 21.73 -11.02
CA ARG A 266 -5.88 22.90 -11.84
C ARG A 266 -6.36 24.23 -11.28
N LYS A 267 -7.30 24.25 -10.34
CA LYS A 267 -7.72 25.48 -9.66
C LYS A 267 -6.61 26.11 -8.83
N VAL A 268 -5.66 25.32 -8.34
CA VAL A 268 -4.52 25.78 -7.53
C VAL A 268 -3.16 25.44 -8.13
N LEU A 269 -3.12 24.47 -9.04
CA LEU A 269 -1.95 24.05 -9.81
C LEU A 269 -2.26 24.15 -11.30
N PRO A 270 -2.21 25.35 -11.92
CA PRO A 270 -2.65 25.54 -13.30
C PRO A 270 -1.93 24.69 -14.33
N GLY A 271 -0.67 24.28 -14.04
CA GLY A 271 0.13 23.36 -14.86
C GLY A 271 -0.02 21.89 -14.49
N ALA A 272 -1.07 21.50 -13.72
CA ALA A 272 -1.25 20.11 -13.37
C ALA A 272 -1.50 19.23 -14.61
N GLU A 273 -0.91 18.07 -14.59
CA GLU A 273 -1.04 17.01 -15.61
C GLU A 273 -1.58 15.72 -15.02
N LEU A 274 -2.10 14.87 -15.89
CA LEU A 274 -2.60 13.53 -15.57
C LEU A 274 -1.64 12.52 -16.19
N ARG A 275 -1.06 11.64 -15.36
CA ARG A 275 -0.21 10.55 -15.80
C ARG A 275 -0.90 9.21 -15.66
N CYS A 276 -0.54 8.29 -16.55
CA CYS A 276 -1.03 6.92 -16.54
C CYS A 276 -0.09 6.00 -15.76
N ASP A 277 -0.65 4.89 -15.26
CA ASP A 277 0.11 3.75 -14.79
C ASP A 277 0.73 2.95 -15.96
N LEU A 278 1.47 1.88 -15.65
CA LEU A 278 2.11 1.01 -16.65
C LEU A 278 1.09 0.29 -17.56
N ALA A 279 -0.17 0.18 -17.15
CA ALA A 279 -1.25 -0.38 -17.96
C ALA A 279 -1.92 0.69 -18.86
N GLY A 280 -1.41 1.93 -18.86
CA GLY A 280 -1.93 3.04 -19.65
C GLY A 280 -3.23 3.64 -19.09
N ARG A 281 -3.60 3.36 -17.85
CA ARG A 281 -4.80 3.90 -17.21
C ARG A 281 -4.46 5.20 -16.48
N PRO A 282 -5.27 6.27 -16.58
CA PRO A 282 -5.09 7.48 -15.77
C PRO A 282 -5.01 7.11 -14.28
N ARG A 283 -3.94 7.52 -13.61
CA ARG A 283 -3.72 7.08 -12.23
C ARG A 283 -3.21 8.18 -11.30
N MET A 284 -2.53 9.18 -11.81
CA MET A 284 -1.89 10.20 -10.99
C MET A 284 -2.17 11.59 -11.54
N VAL A 285 -2.54 12.49 -10.66
CA VAL A 285 -2.67 13.92 -10.96
C VAL A 285 -1.63 14.69 -10.17
N GLY A 286 -0.87 15.54 -10.82
CA GLY A 286 0.13 16.34 -10.14
C GLY A 286 0.51 17.60 -10.85
N GLY A 287 1.09 18.54 -10.10
CA GLY A 287 1.53 19.81 -10.66
C GLY A 287 2.36 20.61 -9.68
N GLN A 288 3.05 21.59 -10.25
CA GLN A 288 3.89 22.53 -9.50
C GLN A 288 3.07 23.70 -9.00
N PHE A 289 3.21 24.04 -7.71
CA PHE A 289 2.62 25.22 -7.12
C PHE A 289 3.44 26.45 -7.56
N LYS A 290 2.82 27.30 -8.36
CA LYS A 290 3.38 28.59 -8.81
C LYS A 290 2.60 29.71 -8.12
N ARG A 291 3.28 30.52 -7.37
CA ARG A 291 2.74 31.82 -6.91
C ARG A 291 2.91 32.85 -7.98
#